data_290c17b58404520166ebc02d538b190e
#
_entry.id   290c17b58404520166ebc02d538b190e
#
_cell.length_a   1.000
_cell.length_b   1.000
_cell.length_c   1.000
_cell.angle_alpha   90.00
_cell.angle_beta   90.00
_cell.angle_gamma   90.00
#
_symmetry.space_group_name_H-M   'P 1'
#
loop_
_entity.id
_entity.type
_entity.pdbx_description
1 polymer ?
#
loop_
_entity_poly.entity_id
_entity_poly.type
_entity_poly.pdbx_seq_one_letter_code
_entity_poly.pdbx_strand_id
1 'polypeptide(L)'
;MVPDPYTLLSKIPEGAKYFSVIDLKDAFYSVPLAEKSQFLFAFEGPMQPASQLTWTVLPQGFRDSPHLFGQSCHRIYKTLIALKWWCYNM
;
A
#
# COMPACT_ATOMS: atom_id res chain seq x y z
N MET A 1 -0.76 3.53 -10.81
CA MET A 1 -0.24 4.83 -11.22
C MET A 1 -0.38 5.83 -10.07
N VAL A 2 0.69 6.53 -9.75
CA VAL A 2 0.68 7.55 -8.71
C VAL A 2 0.18 8.87 -9.32
N PRO A 3 -0.87 9.48 -8.75
CA PRO A 3 -1.37 10.76 -9.27
C PRO A 3 -0.33 11.86 -9.08
N ASP A 4 -0.34 12.81 -9.99
CA ASP A 4 0.50 14.00 -9.89
C ASP A 4 0.05 14.85 -8.69
N PRO A 5 0.97 15.21 -7.78
CA PRO A 5 0.63 16.05 -6.63
C PRO A 5 -0.06 17.38 -7.00
N TYR A 6 0.38 18.01 -8.07
CA TYR A 6 -0.23 19.26 -8.50
C TYR A 6 -1.68 19.07 -8.95
N THR A 7 -1.96 17.98 -9.64
CA THR A 7 -3.33 17.64 -10.04
C THR A 7 -4.21 17.41 -8.82
N LEU A 8 -3.69 16.73 -7.81
CA LEU A 8 -4.41 16.50 -6.56
C LEU A 8 -4.70 17.79 -5.82
N LEU A 9 -3.72 18.69 -5.74
CA LEU A 9 -3.90 19.97 -5.09
C LEU A 9 -4.99 20.81 -5.78
N SER A 10 -5.10 20.72 -7.10
CA SER A 10 -6.10 21.44 -7.86
C SER A 10 -7.53 20.97 -7.56
N LYS A 11 -7.69 19.76 -7.01
CA LYS A 11 -9.01 19.21 -6.67
C LYS A 11 -9.50 19.62 -5.30
N ILE A 12 -8.67 20.32 -4.52
CA ILE A 12 -9.07 20.80 -3.19
C ILE A 12 -10.09 21.92 -3.36
N PRO A 13 -11.26 21.85 -2.69
CA PRO A 13 -12.23 22.92 -2.79
C PRO A 13 -11.69 24.25 -2.24
N GLU A 14 -12.07 25.37 -2.85
CA GLU A 14 -11.61 26.69 -2.41
C GLU A 14 -12.03 27.01 -0.98
N GLY A 15 -13.16 26.47 -0.53
CA GLY A 15 -13.65 26.70 0.82
C GLY A 15 -13.02 25.84 1.89
N ALA A 16 -12.07 24.97 1.54
CA ALA A 16 -11.44 24.09 2.51
C ALA A 16 -10.58 24.88 3.49
N LYS A 17 -10.85 24.73 4.78
CA LYS A 17 -10.13 25.44 5.85
C LYS A 17 -9.22 24.53 6.65
N TYR A 18 -9.48 23.23 6.66
CA TYR A 18 -8.74 22.26 7.47
C TYR A 18 -8.27 21.14 6.60
N PHE A 19 -7.05 20.69 6.87
CA PHE A 19 -6.41 19.61 6.12
C PHE A 19 -5.89 18.58 7.09
N SER A 20 -6.05 17.30 6.75
CA SER A 20 -5.50 16.22 7.54
C SER A 20 -4.57 15.39 6.67
N VAL A 21 -3.42 15.06 7.22
CA VAL A 21 -2.45 14.18 6.56
C VAL A 21 -2.30 12.94 7.42
N ILE A 22 -2.46 11.80 6.78
CA ILE A 22 -2.34 10.51 7.46
C ILE A 22 -1.19 9.75 6.84
N ASP A 23 -0.24 9.34 7.67
CA ASP A 23 0.87 8.52 7.25
C ASP A 23 0.72 7.12 7.84
N LEU A 24 0.95 6.11 7.00
CA LEU A 24 0.80 4.71 7.41
C LEU A 24 2.16 4.11 7.69
N LYS A 25 2.35 3.63 8.89
CA LYS A 25 3.56 2.92 9.26
C LYS A 25 3.55 1.53 8.63
N ASP A 26 4.67 1.14 8.02
CA ASP A 26 4.85 -0.18 7.40
C ASP A 26 3.72 -0.50 6.42
N ALA A 27 3.44 0.45 5.54
CA ALA A 27 2.25 0.41 4.69
C ALA A 27 2.10 -0.91 3.93
N PHE A 28 3.12 -1.35 3.20
CA PHE A 28 3.04 -2.60 2.44
C PHE A 28 2.89 -3.82 3.33
N TYR A 29 3.54 -3.79 4.50
CA TYR A 29 3.49 -4.92 5.44
C TYR A 29 2.14 -5.07 6.12
N SER A 30 1.27 -4.08 6.00
CA SER A 30 -0.09 -4.16 6.53
C SER A 30 -1.04 -4.96 5.64
N VAL A 31 -0.63 -5.28 4.40
CA VAL A 31 -1.45 -6.02 3.45
C VAL A 31 -0.97 -7.48 3.42
N PRO A 32 -1.80 -8.43 3.88
CA PRO A 32 -1.41 -9.84 3.85
C PRO A 32 -1.41 -10.40 2.43
N LEU A 33 -0.49 -11.32 2.15
CA LEU A 33 -0.46 -12.07 0.91
C LEU A 33 -1.32 -13.33 1.04
N ALA A 34 -2.10 -13.63 0.03
CA ALA A 34 -2.82 -14.88 -0.05
C ALA A 34 -1.84 -16.05 0.05
N GLU A 35 -2.16 -17.05 0.86
CA GLU A 35 -1.28 -18.17 1.11
C GLU A 35 -0.82 -18.86 -0.17
N LYS A 36 -1.73 -19.03 -1.12
CA LYS A 36 -1.43 -19.66 -2.41
C LYS A 36 -0.52 -18.85 -3.31
N SER A 37 -0.27 -17.57 -2.99
CA SER A 37 0.62 -16.71 -3.76
C SER A 37 1.99 -16.54 -3.09
N GLN A 38 2.14 -16.97 -1.86
CA GLN A 38 3.36 -16.73 -1.08
C GLN A 38 4.59 -17.43 -1.67
N PHE A 39 4.41 -18.58 -2.33
CA PHE A 39 5.53 -19.31 -2.91
C PHE A 39 6.29 -18.52 -3.97
N LEU A 40 5.64 -17.53 -4.60
CA LEU A 40 6.26 -16.69 -5.62
C LEU A 40 7.36 -15.79 -5.06
N PHE A 41 7.39 -15.59 -3.75
CA PHE A 41 8.32 -14.68 -3.09
C PHE A 41 9.32 -15.40 -2.21
N ALA A 42 9.47 -16.72 -2.41
CA ALA A 42 10.37 -17.51 -1.61
C ALA A 42 11.84 -17.13 -1.85
N PHE A 43 12.62 -17.13 -0.78
CA PHE A 43 14.05 -16.87 -0.82
C PHE A 43 14.77 -17.76 0.19
N GLU A 44 16.09 -17.88 0.02
CA GLU A 44 16.89 -18.68 0.94
C GLU A 44 17.24 -17.91 2.19
N GLY A 45 17.08 -18.56 3.33
CA GLY A 45 17.49 -17.99 4.60
C GLY A 45 19.01 -18.05 4.80
N PRO A 46 19.54 -17.24 5.70
CA PRO A 46 21.00 -17.14 5.94
C PRO A 46 21.58 -18.29 6.75
N MET A 47 20.76 -19.15 7.31
CA MET A 47 21.21 -20.23 8.20
C MET A 47 21.56 -21.49 7.43
N GLN A 48 22.46 -22.28 7.97
CA GLN A 48 22.82 -23.60 7.42
C GLN A 48 22.22 -24.71 8.29
N PRO A 49 21.55 -25.74 7.71
CA PRO A 49 21.21 -25.85 6.30
C PRO A 49 20.26 -24.75 5.89
N ALA A 50 20.37 -24.32 4.62
CA ALA A 50 19.55 -23.24 4.12
C ALA A 50 18.07 -23.60 4.20
N SER A 51 17.29 -22.78 4.88
CA SER A 51 15.83 -22.90 4.92
C SER A 51 15.22 -21.93 3.93
N GLN A 52 14.12 -22.32 3.32
CA GLN A 52 13.37 -21.42 2.46
C GLN A 52 12.41 -20.59 3.29
N LEU A 53 12.44 -19.29 3.06
CA LEU A 53 11.55 -18.33 3.69
C LEU A 53 10.69 -17.67 2.62
N THR A 54 9.59 -17.12 3.01
CA THR A 54 8.75 -16.36 2.09
C THR A 54 8.10 -15.20 2.81
N TRP A 55 7.47 -14.34 2.03
CA TRP A 55 6.73 -13.21 2.54
C TRP A 55 5.28 -13.59 2.80
N THR A 56 4.76 -13.16 3.94
CA THR A 56 3.35 -13.30 4.27
C THR A 56 2.57 -12.01 4.07
N VAL A 57 3.28 -10.93 3.74
CA VAL A 57 2.72 -9.60 3.49
C VAL A 57 3.34 -9.05 2.22
N LEU A 58 2.80 -7.94 1.70
CA LEU A 58 3.35 -7.31 0.50
C LEU A 58 4.81 -6.90 0.73
N PRO A 59 5.75 -7.44 -0.07
CA PRO A 59 7.16 -7.15 0.13
C PRO A 59 7.58 -5.81 -0.47
N GLN A 60 8.60 -5.22 0.11
CA GLN A 60 9.30 -4.08 -0.47
C GLN A 60 10.04 -4.54 -1.73
N GLY A 61 10.02 -3.70 -2.76
CA GLY A 61 10.71 -4.02 -4.00
C GLY A 61 9.92 -4.85 -5.00
N PHE A 62 8.80 -5.43 -4.60
CA PHE A 62 7.91 -6.07 -5.57
C PHE A 62 7.24 -5.00 -6.43
N ARG A 63 7.31 -5.19 -7.73
CA ARG A 63 6.85 -4.21 -8.72
C ARG A 63 5.40 -3.76 -8.49
N ASP A 64 4.51 -4.71 -8.18
CA ASP A 64 3.08 -4.44 -8.09
C ASP A 64 2.61 -4.09 -6.68
N SER A 65 3.51 -4.04 -5.69
CA SER A 65 3.14 -3.71 -4.31
C SER A 65 2.44 -2.35 -4.20
N PRO A 66 2.94 -1.27 -4.83
CA PRO A 66 2.23 0.01 -4.78
C PRO A 66 0.83 -0.04 -5.33
N HIS A 67 0.63 -0.75 -6.45
CA HIS A 67 -0.69 -0.88 -7.07
C HIS A 67 -1.67 -1.65 -6.18
N LEU A 68 -1.22 -2.77 -5.63
CA LEU A 68 -2.05 -3.60 -4.76
C LEU A 68 -2.37 -2.88 -3.46
N PHE A 69 -1.42 -2.17 -2.90
CA PHE A 69 -1.63 -1.35 -1.72
C PHE A 69 -2.66 -0.25 -2.00
N GLY A 70 -2.53 0.42 -3.15
CA GLY A 70 -3.48 1.45 -3.56
C GLY A 70 -4.90 0.92 -3.70
N GLN A 71 -5.07 -0.28 -4.26
CA GLN A 71 -6.38 -0.91 -4.35
C GLN A 71 -6.98 -1.21 -2.97
N SER A 72 -6.16 -1.69 -2.05
CA SER A 72 -6.60 -1.97 -0.67
C SER A 72 -7.03 -0.69 0.04
N CYS A 73 -6.25 0.37 -0.08
CA CYS A 73 -6.59 1.68 0.47
C CYS A 73 -7.90 2.21 -0.11
N HIS A 74 -8.07 2.09 -1.42
CA HIS A 74 -9.26 2.57 -2.10
C HIS A 74 -10.51 1.83 -1.63
N ARG A 75 -10.39 0.53 -1.37
CA ARG A 75 -11.49 -0.28 -0.85
C ARG A 75 -11.91 0.16 0.55
N ILE A 76 -10.94 0.38 1.43
CA ILE A 76 -11.19 0.89 2.78
C ILE A 76 -11.85 2.27 2.71
N TYR A 77 -11.36 3.08 1.84
CA TYR A 77 -11.83 4.42 1.60
C TYR A 77 -13.30 4.47 1.18
N LYS A 78 -13.69 3.60 0.27
CA LYS A 78 -15.09 3.50 -0.16
C LYS A 78 -16.02 3.12 0.99
N THR A 79 -15.50 2.36 1.94
CA THR A 79 -16.26 1.97 3.14
C THR A 79 -16.45 3.15 4.09
N LEU A 80 -15.50 4.08 4.12
CA LEU A 80 -15.53 5.27 4.97
C LEU A 80 -16.18 6.47 4.30
N ILE A 81 -17.12 6.26 3.50
CA ILE A 81 -17.86 7.10 2.54
C ILE A 81 -17.85 8.62 2.76
N ALA A 82 -17.84 9.10 3.98
CA ALA A 82 -17.97 10.51 4.30
C ALA A 82 -16.68 11.31 4.07
N LEU A 83 -15.58 10.64 3.78
CA LEU A 83 -14.26 11.25 3.72
C LEU A 83 -13.70 11.14 2.32
N LYS A 84 -13.26 12.24 1.74
CA LYS A 84 -12.60 12.27 0.43
C LYS A 84 -11.10 12.16 0.65
N TRP A 85 -10.59 10.94 0.75
CA TRP A 85 -9.19 10.66 0.98
C TRP A 85 -8.45 10.43 -0.34
N TRP A 86 -7.16 10.62 -0.32
CA TRP A 86 -6.30 10.34 -1.45
C TRP A 86 -5.22 9.37 -1.01
N CYS A 87 -5.20 8.19 -1.62
CA CYS A 87 -4.17 7.21 -1.32
C CYS A 87 -2.96 7.45 -2.22
N TYR A 88 -1.82 7.67 -1.60
CA TYR A 88 -0.54 7.73 -2.30
C TYR A 88 0.19 6.43 -2.11
N ASN A 89 0.85 5.98 -3.16
CA ASN A 89 1.82 4.90 -3.09
C ASN A 89 3.18 5.52 -2.79
N MET A 90 3.59 5.41 -1.56
CA MET A 90 4.88 5.92 -1.14
C MET A 90 5.95 4.85 -1.16
#